data_f47ad3be8c5b8a7bc26eaf6700e81e37
#
_entry.id   f47ad3be8c5b8a7bc26eaf6700e81e37
#
_cell.length_a   1.000
_cell.length_b   1.000
_cell.length_c   1.000
_cell.angle_alpha   90.00
_cell.angle_beta   90.00
_cell.angle_gamma   90.00
#
_symmetry.space_group_name_H-M   'P 1'
#
loop_
_entity.id
_entity.type
_entity.pdbx_description
1 polymer ?
#
loop_
_entity_poly.entity_id
_entity_poly.type
_entity_poly.pdbx_seq_one_letter_code
_entity_poly.pdbx_strand_id
1 'polypeptide(L)' 'MIIYKGREMTVREACALMGIDCDDFMAWCKKFALQNYGYAMNYYKRTLKFKKG' A
#
# COMPACT_ATOMS: atom_id res chain seq x y z
N MET A 1 -7.67 -2.54 -9.45
CA MET A 1 -7.69 -3.62 -8.45
C MET A 1 -6.31 -4.20 -8.24
N ILE A 2 -6.07 -4.72 -7.08
CA ILE A 2 -4.80 -5.34 -6.76
C ILE A 2 -5.03 -6.75 -6.24
N ILE A 3 -3.97 -7.53 -6.20
CA ILE A 3 -4.02 -8.87 -5.63
C ILE A 3 -3.19 -8.87 -4.35
N TYR A 4 -3.84 -9.18 -3.23
CA TYR A 4 -3.19 -9.22 -1.95
C TYR A 4 -3.47 -10.56 -1.31
N LYS A 5 -2.41 -11.29 -1.00
CA LYS A 5 -2.49 -12.63 -0.44
C LYS A 5 -3.37 -13.56 -1.28
N GLY A 6 -3.22 -13.47 -2.60
CA GLY A 6 -3.95 -14.30 -3.52
C GLY A 6 -5.40 -13.92 -3.74
N ARG A 7 -5.82 -12.77 -3.22
CA ARG A 7 -7.20 -12.31 -3.34
C ARG A 7 -7.25 -10.97 -4.06
N GLU A 8 -8.19 -10.87 -4.98
CA GLU A 8 -8.41 -9.62 -5.70
C GLU A 8 -9.20 -8.67 -4.83
N MET A 9 -8.73 -7.43 -4.71
CA MET A 9 -9.44 -6.45 -3.91
C MET A 9 -9.06 -5.04 -4.35
N THR A 10 -9.80 -4.06 -3.88
CA THR A 10 -9.47 -2.67 -4.17
C THR A 10 -8.33 -2.21 -3.28
N VAL A 11 -7.67 -1.13 -3.71
CA VAL A 11 -6.59 -0.56 -2.91
C VAL A 11 -7.09 -0.17 -1.53
N ARG A 12 -8.29 0.39 -1.48
CA ARG A 12 -8.87 0.83 -0.21
C ARG A 12 -9.08 -0.35 0.73
N GLU A 13 -9.57 -1.47 0.21
CA GLU A 13 -9.76 -2.66 1.02
C GLU A 13 -8.44 -3.19 1.55
N ALA A 14 -7.44 -3.24 0.69
CA ALA A 14 -6.13 -3.74 1.09
C ALA A 14 -5.51 -2.86 2.16
N CYS A 15 -5.66 -1.54 2.02
CA CYS A 15 -5.14 -0.61 3.03
C CYS A 15 -5.80 -0.87 4.38
N ALA A 16 -7.11 -1.09 4.37
CA ALA A 16 -7.83 -1.36 5.62
C ALA A 16 -7.31 -2.64 6.27
N LEU A 17 -7.08 -3.67 5.47
CA LEU A 17 -6.58 -4.95 6.01
C LEU A 17 -5.19 -4.81 6.59
N MET A 18 -4.37 -3.96 5.99
CA MET A 18 -2.98 -3.78 6.43
C MET A 18 -2.82 -2.71 7.48
N GLY A 19 -3.90 -2.00 7.80
CA GLY A 19 -3.81 -0.90 8.77
C GLY A 19 -3.08 0.30 8.22
N ILE A 20 -3.19 0.54 6.93
CA ILE A 20 -2.54 1.65 6.25
C ILE A 20 -3.56 2.72 5.93
N ASP A 21 -3.19 3.99 6.13
CA ASP A 21 -4.04 5.09 5.72
C ASP A 21 -4.04 5.16 4.19
N CYS A 22 -5.21 4.97 3.59
CA CYS A 22 -5.32 4.91 2.14
C CYS A 22 -4.88 6.22 1.47
N ASP A 23 -5.27 7.34 2.05
CA ASP A 23 -4.92 8.64 1.47
C ASP A 23 -3.40 8.86 1.51
N ASP A 24 -2.78 8.52 2.62
CA ASP A 24 -1.33 8.63 2.75
C ASP A 24 -0.63 7.72 1.77
N PHE A 25 -1.13 6.51 1.63
CA PHE A 25 -0.55 5.55 0.70
C PHE A 25 -0.66 6.03 -0.74
N MET A 26 -1.83 6.55 -1.11
CA MET A 26 -2.03 7.04 -2.47
C MET A 26 -1.14 8.23 -2.78
N ALA A 27 -0.97 9.12 -1.82
CA ALA A 27 -0.07 10.27 -1.99
C ALA A 27 1.37 9.80 -2.16
N TRP A 28 1.75 8.79 -1.38
CA TRP A 28 3.09 8.22 -1.47
C TRP A 28 3.34 7.59 -2.84
N CYS A 29 2.37 6.84 -3.34
CA CYS A 29 2.48 6.23 -4.66
C CYS A 29 2.60 7.28 -5.75
N LYS A 30 1.83 8.34 -5.64
CA LYS A 30 1.86 9.42 -6.61
C LYS A 30 3.22 10.11 -6.61
N LYS A 31 3.79 10.29 -5.44
CA LYS A 31 5.09 10.93 -5.30
C LYS A 31 6.18 10.15 -6.01
N PHE A 32 6.11 8.83 -5.96
CA PHE A 32 7.13 7.99 -6.58
C PHE A 32 6.70 7.42 -7.93
N ALA A 33 5.55 7.87 -8.44
CA ALA A 33 5.03 7.43 -9.74
C ALA A 33 4.90 5.92 -9.84
N LEU A 34 4.47 5.29 -8.76
CA LEU A 34 4.30 3.84 -8.74
C LEU A 34 2.93 3.46 -9.31
N GLN A 35 2.92 2.43 -10.15
CA GLN A 35 1.69 1.98 -10.79
C GLN A 35 1.21 0.63 -10.27
N ASN A 36 2.12 -0.21 -9.84
CA ASN A 36 1.75 -1.51 -9.30
C ASN A 36 1.46 -1.36 -7.80
N TYR A 37 0.20 -1.15 -7.48
CA TYR A 37 -0.19 -0.87 -6.09
C TYR A 37 0.03 -2.04 -5.16
N GLY A 38 -0.13 -3.26 -5.66
CA GLY A 38 0.11 -4.43 -4.82
C GLY A 38 1.54 -4.49 -4.32
N TYR A 39 2.47 -4.32 -5.24
CA TYR A 39 3.89 -4.31 -4.91
C TYR A 39 4.24 -3.10 -4.04
N ALA A 40 3.71 -1.93 -4.43
CA ALA A 40 3.98 -0.70 -3.70
C ALA A 40 3.50 -0.79 -2.26
N MET A 41 2.38 -1.44 -2.03
CA MET A 41 1.80 -1.57 -0.70
C MET A 41 2.72 -2.35 0.23
N ASN A 42 3.30 -3.43 -0.26
CA ASN A 42 4.25 -4.20 0.53
C ASN A 42 5.47 -3.38 0.90
N TYR A 43 5.95 -2.62 -0.08
CA TYR A 43 7.12 -1.77 0.14
C TYR A 43 6.80 -0.65 1.13
N TYR A 44 5.64 -0.06 0.99
CA TYR A 44 5.20 1.02 1.88
C TYR A 44 5.12 0.53 3.33
N LYS A 45 4.56 -0.63 3.53
CA LYS A 45 4.46 -1.18 4.87
C LYS A 45 5.83 -1.41 5.49
N ARG A 46 6.79 -1.82 4.68
CA ARG A 46 8.15 -1.98 5.14
C ARG A 46 8.76 -0.66 5.59
N THR A 47 8.54 0.40 4.82
CA THR A 47 9.11 1.70 5.18
C THR A 47 8.51 2.21 6.48
N LEU A 48 7.23 1.96 6.72
CA LEU A 48 6.60 2.34 7.96
C LEU A 48 7.27 1.64 9.15
N LYS A 49 7.61 0.39 8.95
CA LYS A 49 8.26 -0.38 9.99
C LYS A 49 9.62 0.20 10.36
N PHE A 50 10.38 0.59 9.35
CA PHE A 50 11.68 1.18 9.60
C PHE A 50 11.58 2.57 10.20
N LYS A 51 10.62 3.32 9.74
CA LYS A 51 10.44 4.68 10.21
C LYS A 51 10.12 4.74 11.68
N LYS A 52 9.56 3.71 12.18
CA LYS A 52 9.15 3.67 13.55
C LYS A 52 10.31 3.64 14.52
N GLY A 53 11.45 3.36 14.06
CA GLY A 53 12.70 3.27 14.78
C GLY A 53 12.88 4.13 15.98
#